data_8da8a4a77db8f467c0125b02a8b2152f
#
_entry.id   8da8a4a77db8f467c0125b02a8b2152f
#
_cell.length_a   1.000
_cell.length_b   1.000
_cell.length_c   1.000
_cell.angle_alpha   90.00
_cell.angle_beta   90.00
_cell.angle_gamma   90.00
#
_symmetry.space_group_name_H-M   'P 1'
#
loop_
_entity.id
_entity.type
_entity.pdbx_description
1 polymer ?
#
loop_
_entity_poly.entity_id
_entity_poly.type
_entity_poly.pdbx_seq_one_letter_code
_entity_poly.pdbx_strand_id
1 'polypeptide(L)'
;MLDRHYNFLLPLFIITGILSAEDVELTLRAAIDSALEHNLDLRIATYAPVDALDSVAIEEAQFDPSLFASASLQERKSAARSSALDDLVVPESENRRARVGANKRFSTGATVTFDSSTSRRYSNNNAARNPDYGSDVGLLIPQPLLKDAWSAVNLAP
;
A
#
# COMPACT_ATOMS: atom_id res chain seq x y z
N MET A 1 -13.92 -85.97 -6.67
CA MET A 1 -13.26 -85.12 -7.62
C MET A 1 -12.57 -84.01 -6.83
N LEU A 2 -11.25 -83.88 -7.01
CA LEU A 2 -10.28 -83.33 -6.05
C LEU A 2 -10.48 -81.85 -5.76
N ASP A 3 -10.71 -81.54 -4.48
CA ASP A 3 -10.53 -80.21 -3.85
C ASP A 3 -9.08 -79.97 -3.55
N ARG A 4 -8.50 -78.95 -4.13
CA ARG A 4 -7.12 -78.57 -3.87
C ARG A 4 -7.07 -77.24 -3.17
N HIS A 5 -7.06 -77.28 -1.84
CA HIS A 5 -6.86 -76.09 -0.99
C HIS A 5 -5.38 -75.69 -1.04
N TYR A 6 -5.08 -74.53 -1.61
CA TYR A 6 -3.79 -73.86 -1.45
C TYR A 6 -3.83 -72.98 -0.23
N ASN A 7 -3.21 -73.47 0.84
CA ASN A 7 -2.87 -72.61 2.00
C ASN A 7 -1.67 -71.74 1.65
N PHE A 8 -1.94 -70.48 1.41
CA PHE A 8 -0.93 -69.45 1.22
C PHE A 8 -0.54 -68.91 2.60
N LEU A 9 0.51 -69.46 3.20
CA LEU A 9 1.15 -68.95 4.39
C LEU A 9 1.98 -67.73 4.02
N LEU A 10 1.46 -66.53 4.35
CA LEU A 10 2.17 -65.26 4.23
C LEU A 10 3.15 -65.16 5.39
N PRO A 11 4.47 -65.05 5.17
CA PRO A 11 5.44 -64.85 6.25
C PRO A 11 5.30 -63.41 6.73
N LEU A 12 4.83 -63.23 7.99
CA LEU A 12 4.81 -61.96 8.70
C LEU A 12 6.26 -61.56 9.01
N PHE A 13 6.84 -60.69 8.22
CA PHE A 13 8.17 -60.12 8.45
C PHE A 13 8.06 -59.04 9.55
N ILE A 14 8.38 -59.38 10.78
CA ILE A 14 8.49 -58.45 11.87
C ILE A 14 9.83 -57.73 11.74
N ILE A 15 9.80 -56.53 11.19
CA ILE A 15 10.93 -55.60 11.18
C ILE A 15 11.06 -55.03 12.60
N THR A 16 11.85 -55.64 13.44
CA THR A 16 12.30 -55.03 14.70
C THR A 16 13.31 -53.93 14.37
N GLY A 17 12.85 -52.71 14.22
CA GLY A 17 13.70 -51.52 14.16
C GLY A 17 14.41 -51.39 15.54
N ILE A 18 15.73 -51.55 15.54
CA ILE A 18 16.56 -51.21 16.69
C ILE A 18 16.54 -49.68 16.82
N LEU A 19 15.72 -49.17 17.73
CA LEU A 19 15.81 -47.78 18.20
C LEU A 19 17.08 -47.70 19.08
N SER A 20 18.19 -47.29 18.49
CA SER A 20 19.36 -46.87 19.27
C SER A 20 19.01 -45.56 19.94
N ALA A 21 18.70 -45.57 21.21
CA ALA A 21 18.67 -44.35 22.02
C ALA A 21 20.12 -43.91 22.20
N GLU A 22 20.52 -42.84 21.59
CA GLU A 22 21.80 -42.19 21.81
C GLU A 22 21.73 -41.50 23.19
N ASP A 23 22.49 -41.98 24.16
CA ASP A 23 22.61 -41.34 25.47
C ASP A 23 23.35 -40.01 25.29
N VAL A 24 22.60 -38.90 25.20
CA VAL A 24 23.17 -37.55 25.20
C VAL A 24 23.50 -37.18 26.64
N GLU A 25 24.78 -37.14 27.00
CA GLU A 25 25.22 -36.56 28.28
C GLU A 25 24.91 -35.08 28.33
N LEU A 26 23.79 -34.75 28.94
CA LEU A 26 23.34 -33.35 29.09
C LEU A 26 24.07 -32.71 30.28
N THR A 27 25.18 -32.04 30.00
CA THR A 27 25.82 -31.17 31.00
C THR A 27 25.03 -29.90 31.22
N LEU A 28 25.12 -29.29 32.42
CA LEU A 28 24.45 -28.02 32.72
C LEU A 28 24.77 -26.95 31.66
N ARG A 29 26.01 -26.89 31.21
CA ARG A 29 26.44 -25.93 30.18
C ARG A 29 25.78 -26.22 28.84
N ALA A 30 25.78 -27.47 28.40
CA ALA A 30 25.12 -27.86 27.14
C ALA A 30 23.61 -27.62 27.18
N ALA A 31 22.98 -27.81 28.34
CA ALA A 31 21.55 -27.49 28.50
C ALA A 31 21.27 -26.00 28.39
N ILE A 32 22.14 -25.14 28.98
CA ILE A 32 22.00 -23.68 28.89
C ILE A 32 22.23 -23.22 27.44
N ASP A 33 23.29 -23.70 26.80
CA ASP A 33 23.62 -23.31 25.41
C ASP A 33 22.48 -23.73 24.46
N SER A 34 21.95 -24.94 24.61
CA SER A 34 20.81 -25.42 23.83
C SER A 34 19.52 -24.60 24.11
N ALA A 35 19.27 -24.23 25.36
CA ALA A 35 18.13 -23.41 25.73
C ALA A 35 18.23 -22.01 25.13
N LEU A 36 19.41 -21.39 25.10
CA LEU A 36 19.65 -20.09 24.48
C LEU A 36 19.50 -20.16 22.95
N GLU A 37 20.04 -21.20 22.31
CA GLU A 37 19.97 -21.37 20.86
C GLU A 37 18.54 -21.60 20.36
N HIS A 38 17.71 -22.28 21.13
CA HIS A 38 16.32 -22.59 20.78
C HIS A 38 15.31 -21.63 21.41
N ASN A 39 15.78 -20.59 22.11
CA ASN A 39 14.91 -19.60 22.74
C ASN A 39 14.27 -18.68 21.68
N LEU A 40 12.97 -18.82 21.50
CA LEU A 40 12.20 -17.99 20.56
C LEU A 40 12.13 -16.52 20.98
N ASP A 41 12.07 -16.23 22.27
CA ASP A 41 12.03 -14.86 22.78
C ASP A 41 13.34 -14.11 22.49
N LEU A 42 14.47 -14.81 22.62
CA LEU A 42 15.77 -14.27 22.28
C LEU A 42 15.85 -14.00 20.76
N ARG A 43 15.37 -14.92 19.95
CA ARG A 43 15.28 -14.73 18.49
C ARG A 43 14.39 -13.56 18.12
N ILE A 44 13.24 -13.40 18.74
CA ILE A 44 12.35 -12.25 18.54
C ILE A 44 13.07 -10.96 18.94
N ALA A 45 13.76 -10.94 20.07
CA ALA A 45 14.51 -9.76 20.54
C ALA A 45 15.62 -9.33 19.57
N THR A 46 16.20 -10.25 18.77
CA THR A 46 17.19 -9.89 17.75
C THR A 46 16.62 -9.11 16.57
N TYR A 47 15.30 -9.12 16.35
CA TYR A 47 14.66 -8.33 15.32
C TYR A 47 14.37 -6.88 15.77
N ALA A 48 14.31 -6.59 17.06
CA ALA A 48 14.00 -5.25 17.58
C ALA A 48 14.90 -4.13 17.02
N PRO A 49 16.22 -4.31 16.84
CA PRO A 49 17.06 -3.28 16.19
C PRO A 49 16.73 -3.07 14.73
N VAL A 50 16.32 -4.12 14.01
CA VAL A 50 15.93 -4.05 12.59
C VAL A 50 14.61 -3.28 12.47
N ASP A 51 13.63 -3.60 13.31
CA ASP A 51 12.34 -2.89 13.37
C ASP A 51 12.52 -1.41 13.70
N ALA A 52 13.50 -1.08 14.56
CA ALA A 52 13.83 0.30 14.87
C ALA A 52 14.42 1.04 13.66
N LEU A 53 15.30 0.40 12.89
CA LEU A 53 15.86 0.96 11.65
C LEU A 53 14.79 1.15 10.57
N ASP A 54 13.90 0.18 10.43
CA ASP A 54 12.77 0.28 9.51
C ASP A 54 11.82 1.42 9.91
N SER A 55 11.60 1.62 11.21
CA SER A 55 10.81 2.75 11.72
C SER A 55 11.44 4.09 11.35
N VAL A 56 12.77 4.22 11.45
CA VAL A 56 13.50 5.43 11.00
C VAL A 56 13.31 5.64 9.50
N ALA A 57 13.47 4.58 8.69
CA ALA A 57 13.28 4.67 7.25
C ALA A 57 11.86 5.10 6.86
N ILE A 58 10.84 4.61 7.58
CA ILE A 58 9.45 5.01 7.38
C ILE A 58 9.25 6.50 7.72
N GLU A 59 9.84 6.99 8.81
CA GLU A 59 9.76 8.41 9.17
C GLU A 59 10.52 9.29 8.16
N GLU A 60 11.65 8.85 7.64
CA GLU A 60 12.39 9.57 6.60
C GLU A 60 11.63 9.62 5.27
N ALA A 61 10.87 8.57 4.94
CA ALA A 61 10.08 8.50 3.71
C ALA A 61 9.01 9.60 3.58
N GLN A 62 8.61 10.25 4.68
CA GLN A 62 7.70 11.41 4.62
C GLN A 62 8.30 12.59 3.84
N PHE A 63 9.63 12.63 3.71
CA PHE A 63 10.34 13.66 2.95
C PHE A 63 10.63 13.25 1.51
N ASP A 64 10.27 12.05 1.10
CA ASP A 64 10.45 11.61 -0.28
C ASP A 64 9.50 12.34 -1.23
N PRO A 65 9.94 12.61 -2.46
CA PRO A 65 9.04 13.18 -3.46
C PRO A 65 7.97 12.17 -3.85
N SER A 66 6.72 12.59 -3.83
CA SER A 66 5.62 11.78 -4.33
C SER A 66 5.06 12.35 -5.64
N LEU A 67 4.75 11.47 -6.58
CA LEU A 67 4.11 11.80 -7.85
C LEU A 67 2.64 11.37 -7.78
N PHE A 68 1.77 12.20 -8.33
CA PHE A 68 0.37 11.86 -8.46
C PHE A 68 -0.16 12.13 -9.86
N ALA A 69 -1.08 11.30 -10.29
CA ALA A 69 -1.82 11.50 -11.52
C ALA A 69 -3.29 11.13 -11.28
N SER A 70 -4.19 11.90 -11.82
CA SER A 70 -5.63 11.63 -11.75
C SER A 70 -6.30 11.97 -13.07
N ALA A 71 -7.31 11.18 -13.43
CA ALA A 71 -8.19 11.45 -14.54
C ALA A 71 -9.63 11.26 -14.07
N SER A 72 -10.51 12.15 -14.47
CA SER A 72 -11.93 12.08 -14.13
C SER A 72 -12.79 12.39 -15.34
N LEU A 73 -13.88 11.65 -15.48
CA LEU A 73 -14.96 11.89 -16.40
C LEU A 73 -16.24 12.03 -15.59
N GLN A 74 -16.91 13.15 -15.74
CA GLN A 74 -18.17 13.42 -15.08
C GLN A 74 -19.21 13.81 -16.12
N GLU A 75 -20.26 13.02 -16.19
CA GLU A 75 -21.44 13.32 -17.00
C GLU A 75 -22.60 13.65 -16.06
N ARG A 76 -23.35 14.69 -16.41
CA ARG A 76 -24.52 15.09 -15.65
C ARG A 76 -25.66 15.38 -16.63
N LYS A 77 -26.79 14.72 -16.41
CA LYS A 77 -28.07 14.99 -17.07
C LYS A 77 -29.03 15.47 -15.99
N SER A 78 -29.62 16.63 -16.19
CA SER A 78 -30.60 17.20 -15.26
C SER A 78 -31.98 17.10 -15.84
N ALA A 79 -33.00 16.87 -15.02
CA ALA A 79 -34.38 16.92 -15.50
C ALA A 79 -34.66 18.30 -16.08
N ALA A 80 -35.30 18.36 -17.25
CA ALA A 80 -35.74 19.59 -17.86
C ALA A 80 -36.70 20.30 -16.89
N ARG A 81 -36.37 21.54 -16.49
CA ARG A 81 -37.34 22.40 -15.80
C ARG A 81 -38.24 22.92 -16.88
N SER A 82 -39.49 22.46 -16.87
CA SER A 82 -40.52 22.90 -17.79
C SER A 82 -40.70 24.41 -17.68
N SER A 83 -40.25 25.15 -18.70
CA SER A 83 -40.89 26.41 -19.04
C SER A 83 -41.81 26.13 -20.21
N ALA A 84 -43.06 26.58 -20.11
CA ALA A 84 -44.18 26.13 -20.93
C ALA A 84 -44.14 26.51 -22.42
N LEU A 85 -43.02 26.89 -22.99
CA LEU A 85 -42.95 27.49 -24.34
C LEU A 85 -41.68 27.14 -25.15
N ASP A 86 -40.81 26.29 -24.67
CA ASP A 86 -39.58 25.95 -25.42
C ASP A 86 -39.33 24.47 -25.47
N ASP A 87 -38.75 24.00 -26.59
CA ASP A 87 -38.37 22.61 -26.79
C ASP A 87 -37.67 22.03 -25.55
N LEU A 88 -38.16 20.89 -25.04
CA LEU A 88 -37.67 20.19 -23.84
C LEU A 88 -36.21 19.75 -24.03
N VAL A 89 -35.28 20.68 -23.98
CA VAL A 89 -33.84 20.35 -23.98
C VAL A 89 -33.45 19.90 -22.59
N VAL A 90 -33.13 18.64 -22.44
CA VAL A 90 -32.55 18.11 -21.21
C VAL A 90 -31.13 18.68 -21.07
N PRO A 91 -30.84 19.48 -20.01
CA PRO A 91 -29.50 19.97 -19.80
C PRO A 91 -28.50 18.82 -19.58
N GLU A 92 -27.52 18.77 -20.45
CA GLU A 92 -26.46 17.75 -20.40
C GLU A 92 -25.11 18.47 -20.34
N SER A 93 -24.26 18.01 -19.43
CA SER A 93 -22.89 18.50 -19.31
C SER A 93 -21.91 17.33 -19.12
N GLU A 94 -20.78 17.43 -19.78
CA GLU A 94 -19.66 16.51 -19.65
C GLU A 94 -18.42 17.33 -19.24
N ASN A 95 -17.71 16.84 -18.22
CA ASN A 95 -16.47 17.41 -17.78
C ASN A 95 -15.40 16.30 -17.72
N ARG A 96 -14.37 16.43 -18.52
CA ARG A 96 -13.18 15.59 -18.49
C ARG A 96 -12.05 16.40 -17.93
N ARG A 97 -11.35 15.85 -16.94
CA ARG A 97 -10.19 16.48 -16.34
C ARG A 97 -9.07 15.46 -16.17
N ALA A 98 -7.86 15.87 -16.51
CA ALA A 98 -6.64 15.16 -16.17
C ALA A 98 -5.74 16.09 -15.35
N ARG A 99 -5.07 15.56 -14.34
CA ARG A 99 -4.12 16.29 -13.50
C ARG A 99 -2.93 15.39 -13.20
N VAL A 100 -1.74 15.96 -13.30
CA VAL A 100 -0.48 15.32 -12.90
C VAL A 100 0.30 16.30 -12.04
N GLY A 101 1.08 15.79 -11.12
CA GLY A 101 1.89 16.65 -10.28
C GLY A 101 2.87 15.87 -9.42
N ALA A 102 3.68 16.65 -8.71
CA ALA A 102 4.65 16.17 -7.75
C ALA A 102 4.56 17.02 -6.48
N ASN A 103 4.72 16.39 -5.34
CA ASN A 103 4.90 17.11 -4.09
C ASN A 103 6.15 16.61 -3.37
N LYS A 104 6.79 17.49 -2.60
CA LYS A 104 7.90 17.16 -1.73
C LYS A 104 7.82 17.99 -0.46
N ARG A 105 7.85 17.30 0.68
CA ARG A 105 8.02 17.91 1.99
C ARG A 105 9.51 18.02 2.30
N PHE A 106 9.90 19.14 2.88
CA PHE A 106 11.27 19.39 3.36
C PHE A 106 11.32 19.32 4.88
N SER A 107 12.48 19.00 5.42
CA SER A 107 12.71 18.98 6.88
C SER A 107 12.44 20.34 7.56
N THR A 108 12.49 21.45 6.81
CA THR A 108 12.09 22.77 7.29
C THR A 108 10.59 22.93 7.52
N GLY A 109 9.79 21.91 7.18
CA GLY A 109 8.32 21.97 7.19
C GLY A 109 7.72 22.55 5.90
N ALA A 110 8.53 23.10 5.00
CA ALA A 110 8.05 23.54 3.70
C ALA A 110 7.54 22.36 2.87
N THR A 111 6.49 22.59 2.11
CA THR A 111 6.03 21.63 1.10
C THR A 111 6.04 22.31 -0.26
N VAL A 112 6.71 21.72 -1.24
CA VAL A 112 6.66 22.18 -2.63
C VAL A 112 5.71 21.28 -3.40
N THR A 113 4.70 21.86 -3.99
CA THR A 113 3.75 21.18 -4.88
C THR A 113 3.81 21.82 -6.25
N PHE A 114 4.12 21.02 -7.25
CA PHE A 114 3.99 21.36 -8.65
C PHE A 114 2.88 20.53 -9.28
N ASP A 115 1.97 21.16 -9.99
CA ASP A 115 0.91 20.43 -10.69
C ASP A 115 0.56 21.07 -12.02
N SER A 116 0.07 20.24 -12.93
CA SER A 116 -0.50 20.66 -14.20
C SER A 116 -1.83 19.94 -14.39
N SER A 117 -2.84 20.70 -14.80
CA SER A 117 -4.15 20.16 -15.09
C SER A 117 -4.63 20.59 -16.47
N THR A 118 -5.43 19.73 -17.11
CA THR A 118 -6.18 20.05 -18.31
C THR A 118 -7.61 19.60 -18.15
N SER A 119 -8.54 20.39 -18.69
CA SER A 119 -9.96 20.07 -18.64
C SER A 119 -10.63 20.35 -19.98
N ARG A 120 -11.63 19.53 -20.30
CA ARG A 120 -12.57 19.74 -21.39
C ARG A 120 -13.97 19.70 -20.82
N ARG A 121 -14.70 20.77 -21.02
CA ARG A 121 -16.09 20.90 -20.61
C ARG A 121 -16.99 21.01 -21.82
N TYR A 122 -18.01 20.19 -21.86
CA TYR A 122 -19.07 20.26 -22.86
C TYR A 122 -20.40 20.51 -22.14
N SER A 123 -21.25 21.33 -22.71
CA SER A 123 -22.61 21.55 -22.22
C SER A 123 -23.52 21.92 -23.39
N ASN A 124 -24.65 21.23 -23.53
CA ASN A 124 -25.66 21.54 -24.54
C ASN A 124 -26.40 22.83 -24.27
N ASN A 125 -26.21 23.46 -23.09
CA ASN A 125 -26.86 24.73 -22.70
C ASN A 125 -25.92 25.95 -22.87
N ASN A 126 -24.71 25.75 -23.42
CA ASN A 126 -23.75 26.84 -23.62
C ASN A 126 -23.40 26.97 -25.11
N ALA A 127 -23.97 27.96 -25.77
CA ALA A 127 -23.78 28.17 -27.19
C ALA A 127 -22.48 28.89 -27.56
N ALA A 128 -21.80 29.59 -26.63
CA ALA A 128 -20.71 30.50 -26.94
C ALA A 128 -19.34 29.79 -27.12
N ARG A 129 -19.05 28.73 -26.34
CA ARG A 129 -17.84 27.91 -26.45
C ARG A 129 -18.18 26.50 -26.06
N ASN A 130 -18.16 25.58 -27.05
CA ASN A 130 -18.55 24.23 -26.80
C ASN A 130 -17.87 23.25 -27.75
N PRO A 131 -16.93 22.43 -27.28
CA PRO A 131 -16.42 22.31 -25.90
C PRO A 131 -15.47 23.46 -25.49
N ASP A 132 -15.42 23.76 -24.20
CA ASP A 132 -14.45 24.65 -23.59
C ASP A 132 -13.24 23.87 -23.07
N TYR A 133 -12.03 24.37 -23.32
CA TYR A 133 -10.78 23.76 -22.90
C TYR A 133 -10.05 24.69 -21.93
N GLY A 134 -9.59 24.15 -20.81
CA GLY A 134 -8.77 24.85 -19.84
C GLY A 134 -7.51 24.05 -19.52
N SER A 135 -6.40 24.76 -19.33
CA SER A 135 -5.16 24.19 -18.85
C SER A 135 -4.55 25.10 -17.81
N ASP A 136 -4.06 24.52 -16.73
CA ASP A 136 -3.45 25.22 -15.61
C ASP A 136 -2.12 24.58 -15.27
N VAL A 137 -1.16 25.41 -14.86
CA VAL A 137 0.11 24.97 -14.25
C VAL A 137 0.26 25.76 -12.96
N GLY A 138 0.50 25.05 -11.88
CA GLY A 138 0.60 25.62 -10.54
C GLY A 138 1.92 25.23 -9.86
N LEU A 139 2.46 26.17 -9.09
CA LEU A 139 3.55 25.95 -8.14
C LEU A 139 3.13 26.56 -6.80
N LEU A 140 3.07 25.75 -5.77
CA LEU A 140 2.69 26.17 -4.42
C LEU A 140 3.78 25.79 -3.44
N ILE A 141 4.22 26.74 -2.59
CA ILE A 141 5.28 26.54 -1.60
C ILE A 141 4.82 27.10 -0.25
N PRO A 142 3.95 26.41 0.49
CA PRO A 142 3.64 26.77 1.86
C PRO A 142 4.82 26.47 2.79
N GLN A 143 5.21 27.46 3.62
CA GLN A 143 6.21 27.35 4.66
C GLN A 143 5.55 27.68 6.00
N PRO A 144 5.43 26.72 6.93
CA PRO A 144 5.00 27.03 8.30
C PRO A 144 6.07 27.90 9.02
N LEU A 145 5.64 28.86 9.79
CA LEU A 145 6.55 29.79 10.48
C LEU A 145 6.64 29.54 11.99
N LEU A 146 5.67 28.86 12.59
CA LEU A 146 5.59 28.59 14.02
C LEU A 146 5.50 27.09 14.31
N LYS A 147 4.29 26.53 14.26
CA LYS A 147 4.07 25.09 14.46
C LYS A 147 4.61 24.33 13.25
N ASP A 148 5.30 23.22 13.49
CA ASP A 148 5.91 22.37 12.46
C ASP A 148 6.96 23.10 11.59
N ALA A 149 7.45 24.27 12.06
CA ALA A 149 8.56 24.99 11.45
C ALA A 149 9.90 24.42 11.92
N TRP A 150 10.90 24.52 11.03
CA TRP A 150 12.31 24.20 11.26
C TRP A 150 12.63 22.70 11.39
N SER A 151 13.81 22.36 10.93
CA SER A 151 14.29 20.98 10.90
C SER A 151 14.43 20.34 12.29
N ALA A 152 14.74 21.14 13.32
CA ALA A 152 14.86 20.64 14.68
C ALA A 152 13.56 20.06 15.23
N VAL A 153 12.40 20.53 14.75
CA VAL A 153 11.07 20.00 15.16
C VAL A 153 10.68 18.83 14.30
N ASN A 154 10.93 18.90 12.99
CA ASN A 154 10.48 17.89 12.03
C ASN A 154 11.39 16.65 11.97
N LEU A 155 12.60 16.73 12.51
CA LEU A 155 13.55 15.61 12.61
C LEU A 155 13.71 15.11 14.06
N ALA A 156 12.98 15.67 15.01
CA ALA A 156 12.99 15.17 16.37
C ALA A 156 12.25 13.82 16.44
N PRO A 157 12.84 12.80 17.11
CA PRO A 157 12.23 11.49 17.29
C PRO A 157 11.00 11.55 18.19
#